data_10f99cbc2680d3430c18181dd768714e
#
_entry.id   10f99cbc2680d3430c18181dd768714e
#
_cell.length_a   1.000
_cell.length_b   1.000
_cell.length_c   1.000
_cell.angle_alpha   90.00
_cell.angle_beta   90.00
_cell.angle_gamma   90.00
#
_symmetry.space_group_name_H-M   'P 1'
#
loop_
_entity.id
_entity.type
_entity.pdbx_description
1 polymer ?
#
loop_
_entity_poly.entity_id
_entity_poly.type
_entity_poly.pdbx_seq_one_letter_code
_entity_poly.pdbx_strand_id
1 'polypeptide(L)'
;LALVDSFVRIASRDTGQNSEVAKTLFEMLLPLRLREQSAQQGNLVIMVDRRSARYPWELLENRWATGERPPAVAAGCIRQFRTVDFRQRPVHGIGNTALVVGNPDLAGTPDFADLPGAREEALQVAEQLAAAGYDVSDCIDQAATPIMEALHKDSWRILHLAGHGVHEFERSGGVDAGRISGMVIGADSFLTPGDIAQMRFVPELVFINCCHLGRVDG
;
A
#
# COMPACT_ATOMS: atom_id res chain seq x y z
N LEU A 1 -7.64 -23.55 0.82
CA LEU A 1 -7.07 -22.26 0.36
C LEU A 1 -7.61 -21.87 -1.02
N ALA A 2 -7.63 -22.76 -2.02
CA ALA A 2 -8.15 -22.44 -3.36
C ALA A 2 -9.59 -21.87 -3.37
N LEU A 3 -10.46 -22.34 -2.47
CA LEU A 3 -11.83 -21.84 -2.36
C LEU A 3 -11.84 -20.40 -1.79
N VAL A 4 -11.05 -20.11 -0.76
CA VAL A 4 -10.89 -18.77 -0.20
C VAL A 4 -10.37 -17.80 -1.26
N ASP A 5 -9.35 -18.20 -2.02
CA ASP A 5 -8.79 -17.38 -3.10
C ASP A 5 -9.81 -17.09 -4.20
N SER A 6 -10.72 -18.04 -4.49
CA SER A 6 -11.83 -17.82 -5.40
C SER A 6 -12.81 -16.76 -4.87
N PHE A 7 -13.20 -16.84 -3.61
CA PHE A 7 -14.08 -15.85 -2.98
C PHE A 7 -13.45 -14.47 -2.89
N VAL A 8 -12.15 -14.37 -2.56
CA VAL A 8 -11.41 -13.10 -2.56
C VAL A 8 -11.42 -12.48 -3.95
N ARG A 9 -11.22 -13.27 -5.01
CA ARG A 9 -11.26 -12.79 -6.38
C ARG A 9 -12.66 -12.30 -6.79
N ILE A 10 -13.71 -12.92 -6.30
CA ILE A 10 -15.09 -12.45 -6.52
C ILE A 10 -15.28 -11.12 -5.77
N ALA A 11 -14.93 -11.06 -4.49
CA ALA A 11 -15.06 -9.84 -3.67
C ALA A 11 -14.31 -8.65 -4.26
N SER A 12 -13.12 -8.87 -4.84
CA SER A 12 -12.31 -7.79 -5.43
C SER A 12 -12.80 -7.31 -6.81
N ARG A 13 -13.71 -8.05 -7.44
CA ARG A 13 -14.31 -7.68 -8.75
C ARG A 13 -15.69 -7.07 -8.62
N ASP A 14 -16.33 -7.28 -7.50
CA ASP A 14 -17.70 -6.83 -7.27
C ASP A 14 -17.69 -5.39 -6.74
N THR A 15 -18.44 -4.52 -7.38
CA THR A 15 -18.58 -3.10 -7.05
C THR A 15 -19.43 -2.85 -5.79
N GLY A 16 -19.38 -3.75 -4.82
CA GLY A 16 -19.87 -3.49 -3.46
C GLY A 16 -21.31 -3.88 -3.16
N GLN A 17 -21.94 -4.71 -3.99
CA GLN A 17 -23.34 -5.15 -3.74
C GLN A 17 -23.49 -6.58 -3.20
N ASN A 18 -22.40 -7.35 -3.10
CA ASN A 18 -22.50 -8.75 -2.67
C ASN A 18 -21.97 -8.98 -1.27
N SER A 19 -22.70 -8.49 -0.27
CA SER A 19 -22.36 -8.69 1.15
C SER A 19 -22.26 -10.17 1.54
N GLU A 20 -22.92 -11.07 0.82
CA GLU A 20 -22.86 -12.51 1.09
C GLU A 20 -21.46 -13.11 0.87
N VAL A 21 -20.69 -12.60 -0.08
CA VAL A 21 -19.30 -13.00 -0.30
C VAL A 21 -18.43 -12.57 0.90
N ALA A 22 -18.57 -11.32 1.35
CA ALA A 22 -17.86 -10.78 2.50
C ALA A 22 -18.19 -11.55 3.80
N LYS A 23 -19.47 -11.87 4.01
CA LYS A 23 -19.95 -12.69 5.13
C LYS A 23 -19.41 -14.12 5.08
N THR A 24 -19.37 -14.72 3.90
CA THR A 24 -18.81 -16.06 3.72
C THR A 24 -17.32 -16.07 3.96
N LEU A 25 -16.58 -15.08 3.48
CA LEU A 25 -15.15 -14.92 3.77
C LEU A 25 -14.88 -14.77 5.27
N PHE A 26 -15.72 -14.01 5.99
CA PHE A 26 -15.63 -13.89 7.43
C PHE A 26 -15.69 -15.25 8.12
N GLU A 27 -16.69 -16.07 7.73
CA GLU A 27 -16.86 -17.42 8.27
C GLU A 27 -15.71 -18.37 7.90
N MET A 28 -15.07 -18.18 6.75
CA MET A 28 -13.97 -19.03 6.29
C MET A 28 -12.61 -18.65 6.89
N LEU A 29 -12.38 -17.37 7.14
CA LEU A 29 -11.08 -16.83 7.55
C LEU A 29 -10.93 -16.69 9.06
N LEU A 30 -12.01 -16.34 9.79
CA LEU A 30 -11.92 -16.14 11.22
C LEU A 30 -12.20 -17.44 11.99
N PRO A 31 -11.31 -17.83 12.93
CA PRO A 31 -11.60 -18.88 13.88
C PRO A 31 -12.83 -18.58 14.73
N LEU A 32 -13.62 -19.61 15.09
CA LEU A 32 -14.89 -19.46 15.82
C LEU A 32 -14.77 -18.56 17.06
N ARG A 33 -13.71 -18.71 17.85
CA ARG A 33 -13.46 -17.90 19.06
C ARG A 33 -13.36 -16.39 18.75
N LEU A 34 -12.78 -16.02 17.62
CA LEU A 34 -12.65 -14.63 17.22
C LEU A 34 -13.97 -14.07 16.66
N ARG A 35 -14.79 -14.91 16.04
CA ARG A 35 -16.11 -14.51 15.53
C ARG A 35 -17.05 -14.11 16.65
N GLU A 36 -17.05 -14.85 17.75
CA GLU A 36 -17.89 -14.59 18.92
C GLU A 36 -17.50 -13.28 19.63
N GLN A 37 -16.23 -12.89 19.57
CA GLN A 37 -15.72 -11.68 20.19
C GLN A 37 -15.85 -10.44 19.29
N SER A 38 -15.91 -10.60 17.99
CA SER A 38 -15.89 -9.48 17.03
C SER A 38 -17.12 -8.57 17.09
N ALA A 39 -18.24 -9.05 17.59
CA ALA A 39 -19.50 -8.29 17.67
C ALA A 39 -19.50 -7.19 18.75
N GLN A 40 -18.52 -7.14 19.63
CA GLN A 40 -18.52 -6.24 20.79
C GLN A 40 -17.30 -5.31 20.87
N GLN A 41 -16.39 -5.35 19.91
CA GLN A 41 -15.11 -4.66 20.02
C GLN A 41 -15.05 -3.37 19.22
N GLY A 42 -14.41 -2.35 19.84
CA GLY A 42 -13.98 -1.12 19.18
C GLY A 42 -12.88 -1.38 18.13
N ASN A 43 -11.89 -0.52 18.07
CA ASN A 43 -10.79 -0.61 17.10
C ASN A 43 -10.10 -1.97 17.06
N LEU A 44 -9.89 -2.48 15.84
CA LEU A 44 -9.28 -3.77 15.58
C LEU A 44 -7.83 -3.61 15.10
N VAL A 45 -6.93 -4.38 15.69
CA VAL A 45 -5.56 -4.54 15.18
C VAL A 45 -5.41 -6.00 14.72
N ILE A 46 -5.31 -6.21 13.42
CA ILE A 46 -5.17 -7.54 12.84
C ILE A 46 -3.69 -7.79 12.56
N MET A 47 -3.08 -8.66 13.37
CA MET A 47 -1.70 -9.07 13.13
C MET A 47 -1.67 -10.11 12.01
N VAL A 48 -1.01 -9.76 10.90
CA VAL A 48 -0.92 -10.61 9.72
C VAL A 48 0.53 -11.00 9.43
N ASP A 49 0.72 -12.20 8.92
CA ASP A 49 1.97 -12.66 8.35
C ASP A 49 1.93 -12.57 6.81
N ARG A 50 3.03 -12.96 6.14
CA ARG A 50 3.12 -12.94 4.68
C ARG A 50 2.00 -13.74 3.99
N ARG A 51 1.51 -14.82 4.59
CA ARG A 51 0.45 -15.67 4.00
C ARG A 51 -0.94 -15.08 4.20
N SER A 52 -1.19 -14.48 5.35
CA SER A 52 -2.49 -13.92 5.73
C SER A 52 -2.65 -12.46 5.28
N ALA A 53 -1.57 -11.73 5.00
CA ALA A 53 -1.62 -10.33 4.55
C ALA A 53 -2.35 -10.15 3.19
N ARG A 54 -2.39 -11.18 2.36
CA ARG A 54 -3.05 -11.15 1.05
C ARG A 54 -4.59 -11.13 1.11
N TYR A 55 -5.17 -11.42 2.26
CA TYR A 55 -6.62 -11.43 2.41
C TYR A 55 -7.15 -10.03 2.75
N PRO A 56 -8.29 -9.62 2.17
CA PRO A 56 -8.89 -8.31 2.41
C PRO A 56 -9.67 -8.30 3.73
N TRP A 57 -8.97 -8.28 4.86
CA TRP A 57 -9.53 -8.34 6.21
C TRP A 57 -10.54 -7.22 6.47
N GLU A 58 -10.37 -6.08 5.81
CA GLU A 58 -11.22 -4.89 5.92
C GLU A 58 -12.61 -5.11 5.28
N LEU A 59 -12.72 -6.04 4.34
CA LEU A 59 -13.98 -6.35 3.63
C LEU A 59 -14.81 -7.44 4.33
N LEU A 60 -14.32 -8.00 5.42
CA LEU A 60 -15.04 -9.07 6.12
C LEU A 60 -16.26 -8.51 6.84
N GLU A 61 -17.40 -9.18 6.70
CA GLU A 61 -18.66 -8.83 7.36
C GLU A 61 -19.14 -9.95 8.27
N ASN A 62 -19.49 -9.60 9.51
CA ASN A 62 -20.08 -10.55 10.43
C ASN A 62 -21.60 -10.67 10.20
N ARG A 63 -22.07 -11.81 9.71
CA ARG A 63 -23.48 -12.08 9.46
C ARG A 63 -24.37 -11.95 10.70
N TRP A 64 -23.80 -12.22 11.85
CA TRP A 64 -24.53 -12.31 13.13
C TRP A 64 -24.41 -11.05 13.98
N ALA A 65 -23.64 -10.04 13.52
CA ALA A 65 -23.56 -8.77 14.19
C ALA A 65 -24.82 -7.96 13.92
N THR A 66 -25.37 -7.34 14.95
CA THR A 66 -26.44 -6.35 14.83
C THR A 66 -25.87 -5.06 14.28
N GLY A 67 -25.98 -4.86 12.99
CA GLY A 67 -25.46 -3.69 12.27
C GLY A 67 -24.86 -4.09 10.94
N GLU A 68 -25.28 -3.45 9.87
CA GLU A 68 -24.98 -3.83 8.49
C GLU A 68 -23.62 -3.29 7.99
N ARG A 69 -22.68 -2.96 8.87
CA ARG A 69 -21.39 -2.40 8.43
C ARG A 69 -20.24 -3.36 8.68
N PRO A 70 -19.30 -3.48 7.72
CA PRO A 70 -18.06 -4.21 7.94
C PRO A 70 -17.35 -3.70 9.20
N PRO A 71 -16.66 -4.56 9.97
CA PRO A 71 -15.92 -4.14 11.16
C PRO A 71 -14.94 -3.00 10.91
N ALA A 72 -14.33 -2.94 9.73
CA ALA A 72 -13.45 -1.85 9.34
C ALA A 72 -14.15 -0.49 9.18
N VAL A 73 -15.46 -0.49 8.95
CA VAL A 73 -16.28 0.74 8.82
C VAL A 73 -16.98 1.08 10.16
N ALA A 74 -17.37 0.04 10.91
CA ALA A 74 -18.05 0.19 12.19
C ALA A 74 -17.08 0.60 13.32
N ALA A 75 -15.83 0.15 13.22
CA ALA A 75 -14.72 0.42 14.14
C ALA A 75 -13.46 0.65 13.34
N GLY A 76 -12.46 1.32 13.89
CA GLY A 76 -11.15 1.43 13.23
C GLY A 76 -10.53 0.03 13.04
N CYS A 77 -9.98 -0.24 11.85
CA CYS A 77 -9.28 -1.48 11.56
C CYS A 77 -7.93 -1.18 10.94
N ILE A 78 -6.87 -1.70 11.56
CA ILE A 78 -5.52 -1.63 11.01
C ILE A 78 -4.91 -3.02 10.92
N ARG A 79 -4.09 -3.23 9.90
CA ARG A 79 -3.26 -4.44 9.79
C ARG A 79 -1.86 -4.15 10.29
N GLN A 80 -1.35 -4.99 11.17
CA GLN A 80 0.03 -4.97 11.60
C GLN A 80 0.76 -6.18 11.00
N PHE A 81 1.76 -5.92 10.20
CA PHE A 81 2.56 -6.98 9.58
C PHE A 81 3.54 -7.57 10.59
N ARG A 82 3.48 -8.88 10.77
CA ARG A 82 4.44 -9.62 11.60
C ARG A 82 5.58 -10.12 10.72
N THR A 83 6.74 -9.50 10.85
CA THR A 83 7.97 -9.89 10.15
C THR A 83 9.13 -10.04 11.12
N VAL A 84 10.11 -10.87 10.77
CA VAL A 84 11.39 -10.98 11.47
C VAL A 84 12.39 -9.91 11.03
N ASP A 85 12.14 -9.27 9.87
CA ASP A 85 12.99 -8.24 9.26
C ASP A 85 12.67 -6.84 9.77
N PHE A 86 12.18 -6.73 11.00
CA PHE A 86 11.84 -5.45 11.61
C PHE A 86 13.09 -4.72 12.06
N ARG A 87 13.23 -3.45 11.72
CA ARG A 87 14.25 -2.62 12.36
C ARG A 87 13.96 -2.53 13.85
N GLN A 88 14.87 -3.05 14.68
CA GLN A 88 14.68 -3.05 16.14
C GLN A 88 14.58 -1.65 16.73
N ARG A 89 15.21 -0.65 16.09
CA ARG A 89 15.18 0.76 16.51
C ARG A 89 15.06 1.64 15.27
N PRO A 90 13.84 1.87 14.77
CA PRO A 90 13.63 2.82 13.69
C PRO A 90 14.02 4.23 14.17
N VAL A 91 14.75 4.96 13.35
CA VAL A 91 15.04 6.37 13.58
C VAL A 91 14.06 7.16 12.75
N HIS A 92 13.21 7.92 13.41
CA HIS A 92 12.24 8.81 12.75
C HIS A 92 12.81 10.21 12.56
N GLY A 93 12.36 10.90 11.54
CA GLY A 93 12.66 12.32 11.35
C GLY A 93 12.01 13.17 12.45
N ILE A 94 12.70 14.21 12.88
CA ILE A 94 12.23 15.11 13.96
C ILE A 94 11.40 16.28 13.40
N GLY A 95 11.51 16.58 12.10
CA GLY A 95 10.87 17.72 11.44
C GLY A 95 9.45 17.42 10.93
N ASN A 96 8.70 18.47 10.63
CA ASN A 96 7.45 18.37 9.88
C ASN A 96 7.74 18.38 8.38
N THR A 97 8.47 17.42 7.89
CA THR A 97 8.90 17.30 6.50
C THR A 97 8.04 16.27 5.76
N ALA A 98 7.69 16.55 4.52
CA ALA A 98 6.96 15.63 3.68
C ALA A 98 7.58 15.56 2.27
N LEU A 99 7.64 14.35 1.72
CA LEU A 99 8.00 14.14 0.32
C LEU A 99 6.79 13.61 -0.44
N VAL A 100 6.47 14.27 -1.54
CA VAL A 100 5.38 13.86 -2.44
C VAL A 100 5.98 13.50 -3.79
N VAL A 101 5.81 12.25 -4.19
CA VAL A 101 6.22 11.75 -5.52
C VAL A 101 4.95 11.47 -6.32
N GLY A 102 4.82 12.06 -7.50
CA GLY A 102 3.65 11.90 -8.36
C GLY A 102 4.00 11.83 -9.84
N ASN A 103 3.39 10.86 -10.52
CA ASN A 103 3.54 10.70 -11.97
C ASN A 103 5.01 10.77 -12.44
N PRO A 104 5.92 9.88 -12.01
CA PRO A 104 7.31 9.92 -12.45
C PRO A 104 7.45 9.99 -13.98
N ASP A 105 8.43 10.73 -14.47
CA ASP A 105 8.74 10.78 -15.90
C ASP A 105 9.33 9.44 -16.36
N LEU A 106 8.57 8.72 -17.15
CA LEU A 106 8.92 7.40 -17.65
C LEU A 106 9.60 7.46 -19.06
N ALA A 107 10.00 8.64 -19.49
CA ALA A 107 10.70 8.87 -20.76
C ALA A 107 9.97 8.28 -21.98
N GLY A 108 8.64 8.25 -21.95
CA GLY A 108 7.81 7.73 -23.05
C GLY A 108 7.90 6.21 -23.24
N THR A 109 8.23 5.46 -22.20
CA THR A 109 8.26 3.98 -22.22
C THR A 109 6.89 3.43 -22.66
N PRO A 110 6.83 2.55 -23.67
CA PRO A 110 5.55 2.07 -24.20
C PRO A 110 4.75 1.23 -23.21
N ASP A 111 5.42 0.61 -22.21
CA ASP A 111 4.78 -0.27 -21.23
C ASP A 111 4.00 0.50 -20.14
N PHE A 112 4.30 1.80 -19.95
CA PHE A 112 3.69 2.61 -18.91
C PHE A 112 3.27 3.96 -19.46
N ALA A 113 1.97 4.20 -19.53
CA ALA A 113 1.40 5.46 -19.98
C ALA A 113 1.55 6.55 -18.91
N ASP A 114 1.55 7.81 -19.33
CA ASP A 114 1.40 8.95 -18.43
C ASP A 114 0.14 8.84 -17.57
N LEU A 115 0.22 9.24 -16.29
CA LEU A 115 -0.87 9.17 -15.31
C LEU A 115 -1.28 10.56 -14.83
N PRO A 116 -2.07 11.31 -15.60
CA PRO A 116 -2.53 12.66 -15.21
C PRO A 116 -3.24 12.68 -13.84
N GLY A 117 -3.95 11.59 -13.48
CA GLY A 117 -4.59 11.46 -12.18
C GLY A 117 -3.61 11.39 -11.02
N ALA A 118 -2.48 10.68 -11.18
CA ALA A 118 -1.44 10.62 -10.16
C ALA A 118 -0.71 11.97 -9.99
N ARG A 119 -0.56 12.70 -11.08
CA ARG A 119 -0.05 14.09 -11.05
C ARG A 119 -0.98 15.02 -10.29
N GLU A 120 -2.26 15.02 -10.63
CA GLU A 120 -3.26 15.87 -9.97
C GLU A 120 -3.36 15.55 -8.48
N GLU A 121 -3.40 14.27 -8.12
CA GLU A 121 -3.37 13.82 -6.74
C GLU A 121 -2.15 14.35 -5.98
N ALA A 122 -0.97 14.21 -6.55
CA ALA A 122 0.26 14.66 -5.92
C ALA A 122 0.29 16.18 -5.69
N LEU A 123 -0.17 16.97 -6.66
CA LEU A 123 -0.30 18.42 -6.51
C LEU A 123 -1.24 18.81 -5.37
N GLN A 124 -2.41 18.18 -5.30
CA GLN A 124 -3.39 18.42 -4.23
C GLN A 124 -2.86 18.01 -2.87
N VAL A 125 -2.18 16.88 -2.77
CA VAL A 125 -1.58 16.40 -1.51
C VAL A 125 -0.47 17.34 -1.05
N ALA A 126 0.40 17.80 -1.95
CA ALA A 126 1.46 18.74 -1.63
C ALA A 126 0.89 20.05 -1.10
N GLU A 127 -0.15 20.61 -1.73
CA GLU A 127 -0.84 21.80 -1.28
C GLU A 127 -1.48 21.62 0.10
N GLN A 128 -2.18 20.52 0.33
CA GLN A 128 -2.83 20.24 1.62
C GLN A 128 -1.82 20.06 2.75
N LEU A 129 -0.71 19.36 2.51
CA LEU A 129 0.37 19.20 3.48
C LEU A 129 1.04 20.52 3.81
N ALA A 130 1.32 21.37 2.81
CA ALA A 130 1.86 22.70 3.03
C ALA A 130 0.91 23.58 3.84
N ALA A 131 -0.40 23.55 3.54
CA ALA A 131 -1.43 24.25 4.31
C ALA A 131 -1.53 23.73 5.75
N ALA A 132 -1.22 22.45 6.00
CA ALA A 132 -1.16 21.85 7.33
C ALA A 132 0.16 22.14 8.09
N GLY A 133 1.08 22.93 7.51
CA GLY A 133 2.33 23.36 8.14
C GLY A 133 3.49 22.38 7.98
N TYR A 134 3.44 21.52 6.97
CA TYR A 134 4.59 20.70 6.59
C TYR A 134 5.52 21.46 5.64
N ASP A 135 6.82 21.22 5.78
CA ASP A 135 7.83 21.57 4.79
C ASP A 135 7.82 20.49 3.70
N VAL A 136 7.24 20.83 2.54
CA VAL A 136 6.96 19.88 1.48
C VAL A 136 8.00 19.99 0.38
N SER A 137 8.65 18.87 0.09
CA SER A 137 9.37 18.67 -1.17
C SER A 137 8.51 17.83 -2.12
N ASP A 138 8.44 18.22 -3.38
CA ASP A 138 7.72 17.45 -4.38
C ASP A 138 8.64 16.99 -5.51
N CYS A 139 8.35 15.80 -6.02
CA CYS A 139 8.96 15.17 -7.19
C CYS A 139 7.83 14.76 -8.14
N ILE A 140 7.14 15.75 -8.72
CA ILE A 140 6.06 15.55 -9.67
C ILE A 140 6.62 15.66 -11.08
N ASP A 141 6.29 14.70 -11.96
CA ASP A 141 6.83 14.57 -13.32
C ASP A 141 8.38 14.55 -13.35
N GLN A 142 9.02 14.04 -12.33
CA GLN A 142 10.47 13.97 -12.23
C GLN A 142 11.00 12.59 -12.66
N ALA A 143 12.22 12.57 -13.21
CA ALA A 143 12.92 11.35 -13.54
C ALA A 143 13.40 10.59 -12.28
N ALA A 144 13.84 9.35 -12.47
CA ALA A 144 14.26 8.46 -11.38
C ALA A 144 15.35 9.05 -10.48
N THR A 145 16.36 9.73 -11.06
CA THR A 145 17.50 10.25 -10.26
C THR A 145 17.08 11.31 -9.25
N PRO A 146 16.35 12.37 -9.61
CA PRO A 146 15.82 13.34 -8.63
C PRO A 146 14.95 12.69 -7.54
N ILE A 147 14.14 11.69 -7.90
CA ILE A 147 13.28 10.97 -6.94
C ILE A 147 14.14 10.22 -5.92
N MET A 148 15.15 9.47 -6.37
CA MET A 148 16.05 8.74 -5.49
C MET A 148 16.90 9.67 -4.62
N GLU A 149 17.39 10.77 -5.17
CA GLU A 149 18.11 11.80 -4.40
C GLU A 149 17.19 12.39 -3.31
N ALA A 150 15.97 12.77 -3.64
CA ALA A 150 15.01 13.29 -2.69
C ALA A 150 14.70 12.29 -1.56
N LEU A 151 14.49 11.01 -1.87
CA LEU A 151 14.22 9.97 -0.88
C LEU A 151 15.33 9.84 0.17
N HIS A 152 16.58 10.05 -0.24
CA HIS A 152 17.75 9.88 0.65
C HIS A 152 18.30 11.19 1.23
N LYS A 153 17.81 12.35 0.77
CA LYS A 153 18.33 13.67 1.14
C LYS A 153 17.99 14.06 2.55
N ASP A 154 16.79 13.72 3.03
CA ASP A 154 16.28 14.25 4.30
C ASP A 154 15.58 13.16 5.14
N SER A 155 15.12 13.55 6.32
CA SER A 155 14.32 12.72 7.22
C SER A 155 12.84 13.04 7.05
N TRP A 156 12.18 12.32 6.16
CA TRP A 156 10.77 12.53 5.86
C TRP A 156 9.87 11.96 6.97
N ARG A 157 8.93 12.77 7.43
CA ARG A 157 7.89 12.34 8.35
C ARG A 157 6.72 11.70 7.59
N ILE A 158 6.35 12.30 6.46
CA ILE A 158 5.32 11.79 5.55
C ILE A 158 5.95 11.53 4.19
N LEU A 159 5.61 10.38 3.61
CA LEU A 159 5.95 10.03 2.24
C LEU A 159 4.69 9.66 1.49
N HIS A 160 4.40 10.38 0.39
CA HIS A 160 3.31 10.09 -0.52
C HIS A 160 3.85 9.66 -1.88
N LEU A 161 3.41 8.50 -2.37
CA LEU A 161 3.85 7.91 -3.62
C LEU A 161 2.63 7.62 -4.50
N ALA A 162 2.51 8.29 -5.65
CA ALA A 162 1.43 8.09 -6.62
C ALA A 162 2.00 7.84 -8.02
N GLY A 163 1.69 6.69 -8.61
CA GLY A 163 2.23 6.31 -9.92
C GLY A 163 1.98 4.87 -10.29
N HIS A 164 2.68 4.38 -11.30
CA HIS A 164 2.62 2.97 -11.69
C HIS A 164 3.30 2.08 -10.65
N GLY A 165 2.71 0.93 -10.37
CA GLY A 165 3.30 -0.14 -9.60
C GLY A 165 3.32 -1.44 -10.38
N VAL A 166 4.34 -2.24 -10.17
CA VAL A 166 4.50 -3.56 -10.79
C VAL A 166 4.73 -4.63 -9.73
N HIS A 167 4.24 -5.82 -10.02
CA HIS A 167 4.44 -6.99 -9.20
C HIS A 167 4.93 -8.15 -10.06
N GLU A 168 6.09 -8.73 -9.71
CA GLU A 168 6.77 -9.77 -10.48
C GLU A 168 6.90 -9.46 -11.98
N PHE A 169 7.17 -8.21 -12.30
CA PHE A 169 7.34 -7.73 -13.66
C PHE A 169 8.64 -8.29 -14.25
N GLU A 170 8.55 -8.93 -15.43
CA GLU A 170 9.71 -9.42 -16.16
C GLU A 170 10.37 -8.26 -16.92
N ARG A 171 11.61 -7.95 -16.55
CA ARG A 171 12.36 -6.90 -17.25
C ARG A 171 12.72 -7.36 -18.67
N SER A 172 12.47 -6.53 -19.64
CA SER A 172 12.89 -6.76 -21.03
C SER A 172 14.39 -6.62 -21.14
N GLY A 173 15.17 -7.72 -21.17
CA GLY A 173 16.60 -7.60 -21.41
C GLY A 173 17.49 -8.67 -20.75
N GLY A 174 17.51 -9.89 -21.28
CA GLY A 174 18.57 -10.84 -21.02
C GLY A 174 18.22 -12.02 -20.11
N VAL A 175 19.04 -13.06 -20.17
CA VAL A 175 18.84 -14.37 -19.51
C VAL A 175 18.82 -14.30 -17.98
N ASP A 176 19.22 -13.17 -17.39
CA ASP A 176 19.25 -12.91 -15.93
C ASP A 176 18.33 -11.76 -15.49
N ALA A 177 17.39 -11.34 -16.32
CA ALA A 177 16.41 -10.31 -15.95
C ALA A 177 15.40 -10.90 -14.96
N GLY A 178 15.71 -10.85 -13.68
CA GLY A 178 14.82 -11.30 -12.61
C GLY A 178 13.51 -10.52 -12.58
N ARG A 179 12.51 -11.10 -11.92
CA ARG A 179 11.24 -10.41 -11.67
C ARG A 179 11.42 -9.31 -10.64
N ILE A 180 10.80 -8.15 -10.88
CA ILE A 180 10.87 -7.00 -10.01
C ILE A 180 9.48 -6.59 -9.53
N SER A 181 9.40 -6.18 -8.26
CA SER A 181 8.19 -5.58 -7.69
C SER A 181 8.56 -4.23 -7.10
N GLY A 182 7.80 -3.20 -7.44
CA GLY A 182 8.07 -1.84 -6.96
C GLY A 182 7.28 -0.78 -7.70
N MET A 183 7.45 0.48 -7.29
CA MET A 183 6.93 1.62 -8.03
C MET A 183 7.83 1.92 -9.22
N VAL A 184 7.24 2.16 -10.37
CA VAL A 184 7.96 2.55 -11.58
C VAL A 184 8.32 4.02 -11.48
N ILE A 185 9.62 4.33 -11.50
CA ILE A 185 10.13 5.71 -11.37
C ILE A 185 10.94 6.17 -12.59
N GLY A 186 11.06 5.34 -13.60
CA GLY A 186 11.73 5.63 -14.88
C GLY A 186 11.59 4.45 -15.83
N ALA A 187 12.08 4.57 -17.05
CA ALA A 187 11.93 3.56 -18.11
C ALA A 187 12.30 2.14 -17.65
N ASP A 188 13.46 1.98 -16.99
CA ASP A 188 13.95 0.73 -16.42
C ASP A 188 14.29 0.86 -14.93
N SER A 189 13.73 1.87 -14.27
CA SER A 189 14.03 2.20 -12.89
C SER A 189 12.83 1.99 -11.99
N PHE A 190 13.05 1.28 -10.89
CA PHE A 190 12.00 0.88 -9.97
C PHE A 190 12.42 1.21 -8.54
N LEU A 191 11.51 1.78 -7.76
CA LEU A 191 11.67 1.92 -6.33
C LEU A 191 11.17 0.64 -5.66
N THR A 192 12.10 -0.16 -5.18
CA THR A 192 11.82 -1.48 -4.61
C THR A 192 11.76 -1.45 -3.08
N PRO A 193 11.20 -2.49 -2.43
CA PRO A 193 11.31 -2.64 -0.98
C PRO A 193 12.75 -2.64 -0.46
N GLY A 194 13.72 -3.10 -1.27
CA GLY A 194 15.15 -3.06 -0.94
C GLY A 194 15.67 -1.63 -0.80
N ASP A 195 15.28 -0.74 -1.71
CA ASP A 195 15.69 0.67 -1.67
C ASP A 195 15.08 1.38 -0.46
N ILE A 196 13.80 1.14 -0.17
CA ILE A 196 13.13 1.66 1.02
C ILE A 196 13.81 1.15 2.31
N ALA A 197 14.22 -0.13 2.33
CA ALA A 197 14.92 -0.69 3.51
C ALA A 197 16.29 -0.04 3.77
N GLN A 198 16.90 0.61 2.76
CA GLN A 198 18.16 1.33 2.89
C GLN A 198 17.99 2.78 3.37
N MET A 199 16.78 3.33 3.38
CA MET A 199 16.55 4.67 3.92
C MET A 199 17.03 4.76 5.37
N ARG A 200 17.79 5.80 5.69
CA ARG A 200 18.33 6.00 7.04
C ARG A 200 17.22 6.27 8.05
N PHE A 201 16.26 7.11 7.67
CA PHE A 201 15.11 7.49 8.49
C PHE A 201 13.86 6.77 8.01
N VAL A 202 13.02 6.37 8.95
CA VAL A 202 11.74 5.70 8.66
C VAL A 202 10.64 6.75 8.76
N PRO A 203 9.87 7.00 7.70
CA PRO A 203 8.71 7.88 7.76
C PRO A 203 7.68 7.38 8.79
N GLU A 204 6.97 8.28 9.45
CA GLU A 204 5.86 7.93 10.34
C GLU A 204 4.63 7.47 9.55
N LEU A 205 4.42 8.07 8.38
CA LEU A 205 3.33 7.74 7.48
C LEU A 205 3.84 7.60 6.06
N VAL A 206 3.50 6.48 5.43
CA VAL A 206 3.71 6.28 3.99
C VAL A 206 2.37 5.98 3.35
N PHE A 207 1.98 6.79 2.38
CA PHE A 207 0.81 6.54 1.54
C PHE A 207 1.27 6.13 0.14
N ILE A 208 0.77 4.99 -0.34
CA ILE A 208 1.15 4.43 -1.64
C ILE A 208 -0.11 4.25 -2.47
N ASN A 209 -0.23 5.02 -3.53
CA ASN A 209 -1.26 4.88 -4.56
C ASN A 209 -0.63 4.37 -5.86
N CYS A 210 -0.29 3.09 -5.85
CA CYS A 210 0.32 2.39 -6.98
C CYS A 210 -0.37 1.05 -7.18
N CYS A 211 -0.76 0.73 -8.42
CA CYS A 211 -1.38 -0.56 -8.74
C CYS A 211 -0.44 -1.72 -8.38
N HIS A 212 -1.02 -2.84 -7.99
CA HIS A 212 -0.34 -4.12 -7.76
C HIS A 212 0.65 -4.19 -6.58
N LEU A 213 1.04 -3.10 -5.92
CA LEU A 213 2.00 -3.16 -4.80
C LEU A 213 1.43 -3.80 -3.52
N GLY A 214 0.11 -3.95 -3.43
CA GLY A 214 -0.54 -4.68 -2.35
C GLY A 214 -0.62 -6.19 -2.54
N ARG A 215 -0.11 -6.75 -3.63
CA ARG A 215 -0.12 -8.20 -3.86
C ARG A 215 0.98 -8.86 -3.05
N VAL A 216 0.61 -9.92 -2.36
CA VAL A 216 1.53 -10.81 -1.65
C VAL A 216 1.35 -12.19 -2.23
N ASP A 217 2.35 -12.66 -2.99
CA ASP A 217 2.35 -14.03 -3.46
C ASP A 217 2.62 -14.99 -2.32
N GLY A 218 1.88 -16.07 -2.33
CA GLY A 218 1.96 -17.13 -1.35
C GLY A 218 2.67 -18.35 -1.89
#